data_dfdcf181e08fdb0ee0549b706b25f210
#
_entry.id   dfdcf181e08fdb0ee0549b706b25f210
#
_cell.length_a   1.000
_cell.length_b   1.000
_cell.length_c   1.000
_cell.angle_alpha   90.00
_cell.angle_beta   90.00
_cell.angle_gamma   90.00
#
_symmetry.space_group_name_H-M   'P 1'
#
loop_
_entity.id
_entity.type
_entity.pdbx_description
1 polymer ?
#
loop_
_entity_poly.entity_id
_entity_poly.type
_entity_poly.pdbx_seq_one_letter_code
_entity_poly.pdbx_strand_id
1 'polypeptide(L)'
;MREKGRESLYQDYLEIIGLFRSYLKRKIKTEKNQGYQKQGINRGEKNSQVLLGNLYHSIENCQKCSLYKLRNNLVFGAGNPDAELMLIGEAPGREEDLQGKPFVGAAGRLLTEALGRVGLSRADVYIANILKCRPPGNRNPQPEEIKVCFPYLERQIEIIKPKLICTMGNFASQLLLKTSQGITRIRGKIQWYKENTSVIPIFHPAACIYKPGWERDFLEDLKMVRDELKKRNNSKNNLVV
;
A
#
# COMPACT_ATOMS: atom_id res chain seq x y z
N MET A 1 0.15 -31.98 -1.39
CA MET A 1 0.12 -31.37 -2.74
C MET A 1 -0.14 -29.86 -2.77
N ARG A 2 -0.96 -29.28 -1.87
CA ARG A 2 -1.28 -27.81 -1.88
C ARG A 2 -0.17 -26.91 -1.35
N GLU A 3 0.76 -27.39 -0.53
CA GLU A 3 1.86 -26.58 0.02
C GLU A 3 3.00 -26.36 -0.99
N LYS A 4 3.36 -27.37 -1.78
CA LYS A 4 4.41 -27.25 -2.83
C LYS A 4 4.08 -26.19 -3.90
N GLY A 5 2.80 -26.01 -4.24
CA GLY A 5 2.39 -24.99 -5.21
C GLY A 5 2.48 -23.55 -4.68
N ARG A 6 2.33 -23.35 -3.36
CA ARG A 6 2.47 -22.03 -2.74
C ARG A 6 3.93 -21.58 -2.63
N GLU A 7 4.82 -22.50 -2.36
CA GLU A 7 6.26 -22.23 -2.25
C GLU A 7 6.88 -21.89 -3.62
N SER A 8 6.45 -22.61 -4.67
CA SER A 8 6.83 -22.32 -6.06
C SER A 8 6.38 -20.92 -6.46
N LEU A 9 5.11 -20.55 -6.22
CA LEU A 9 4.57 -19.24 -6.55
C LEU A 9 5.31 -18.10 -5.83
N TYR A 10 5.73 -18.33 -4.60
CA TYR A 10 6.50 -17.35 -3.82
C TYR A 10 7.93 -17.18 -4.35
N GLN A 11 8.58 -18.27 -4.77
CA GLN A 11 9.91 -18.21 -5.41
C GLN A 11 9.84 -17.45 -6.74
N ASP A 12 8.81 -17.68 -7.55
CA ASP A 12 8.56 -16.92 -8.79
C ASP A 12 8.40 -15.42 -8.50
N TYR A 13 7.71 -15.06 -7.40
CA TYR A 13 7.60 -13.68 -6.93
C TYR A 13 8.96 -13.05 -6.58
N LEU A 14 9.81 -13.77 -5.86
CA LEU A 14 11.13 -13.28 -5.47
C LEU A 14 12.05 -13.08 -6.68
N GLU A 15 11.98 -13.98 -7.65
CA GLU A 15 12.74 -13.88 -8.89
C GLU A 15 12.32 -12.66 -9.72
N ILE A 16 11.01 -12.44 -9.86
CA ILE A 16 10.44 -11.26 -10.55
C ILE A 16 10.88 -9.96 -9.87
N ILE A 17 10.86 -9.90 -8.54
CA ILE A 17 11.34 -8.73 -7.78
C ILE A 17 12.84 -8.52 -7.98
N GLY A 18 13.63 -9.59 -8.04
CA GLY A 18 15.07 -9.55 -8.31
C GLY A 18 15.40 -8.98 -9.70
N LEU A 19 14.70 -9.48 -10.73
CA LEU A 19 14.81 -9.01 -12.11
C LEU A 19 14.41 -7.52 -12.24
N PHE A 20 13.36 -7.10 -11.55
CA PHE A 20 12.90 -5.71 -11.57
C PHE A 20 13.88 -4.76 -10.87
N ARG A 21 14.50 -5.15 -9.76
CA ARG A 21 15.58 -4.37 -9.14
C ARG A 21 16.74 -4.14 -10.10
N SER A 22 17.10 -5.15 -10.87
CA SER A 22 18.17 -5.07 -11.86
C SER A 22 17.79 -4.15 -13.02
N TYR A 23 16.53 -4.17 -13.46
CA TYR A 23 16.00 -3.26 -14.47
C TYR A 23 15.99 -1.80 -13.99
N LEU A 24 15.50 -1.54 -12.77
CA LEU A 24 15.48 -0.19 -12.20
C LEU A 24 16.91 0.37 -12.01
N LYS A 25 17.85 -0.44 -11.52
CA LYS A 25 19.26 -0.01 -11.43
C LYS A 25 19.85 0.39 -12.78
N ARG A 26 19.54 -0.36 -13.84
CA ARG A 26 19.98 -0.01 -15.20
C ARG A 26 19.29 1.27 -15.71
N LYS A 27 17.98 1.42 -15.48
CA LYS A 27 17.23 2.59 -15.94
C LYS A 27 17.67 3.87 -15.23
N ILE A 28 17.89 3.83 -13.92
CA ILE A 28 18.42 4.96 -13.14
C ILE A 28 19.83 5.34 -13.63
N LYS A 29 20.67 4.37 -14.01
CA LYS A 29 21.99 4.63 -14.55
C LYS A 29 21.92 5.29 -15.94
N THR A 30 20.95 4.92 -16.75
CA THR A 30 20.73 5.50 -18.09
C THR A 30 20.15 6.92 -18.02
N GLU A 31 19.21 7.17 -17.09
CA GLU A 31 18.64 8.51 -16.88
C GLU A 31 19.61 9.50 -16.23
N LYS A 32 20.57 9.04 -15.42
CA LYS A 32 21.68 9.90 -14.94
C LYS A 32 22.62 10.35 -16.05
N ASN A 33 22.69 9.62 -17.15
CA ASN A 33 23.53 9.96 -18.29
C ASN A 33 22.82 10.82 -19.37
N GLN A 34 21.50 10.94 -19.29
CA GLN A 34 20.72 11.87 -20.12
C GLN A 34 20.36 13.08 -19.25
N GLY A 35 21.22 14.11 -19.32
CA GLY A 35 21.17 15.31 -18.50
C GLY A 35 19.79 15.92 -18.34
N TYR A 36 19.11 15.58 -17.27
CA TYR A 36 17.95 16.33 -16.76
C TYR A 36 18.48 17.62 -16.13
N GLN A 37 18.30 18.73 -16.80
CA GLN A 37 18.51 20.05 -16.21
C GLN A 37 17.62 20.19 -14.98
N LYS A 38 18.24 20.33 -13.82
CA LYS A 38 17.57 20.68 -12.58
C LYS A 38 16.99 22.09 -12.72
N GLN A 39 15.70 22.18 -13.08
CA GLN A 39 14.94 23.38 -12.76
C GLN A 39 14.84 23.44 -11.22
N GLY A 40 15.33 24.55 -10.65
CA GLY A 40 15.43 24.75 -9.22
C GLY A 40 14.06 24.65 -8.54
N ILE A 41 13.83 23.53 -7.86
CA ILE A 41 12.70 23.35 -6.94
C ILE A 41 13.08 24.02 -5.63
N ASN A 42 12.38 25.09 -5.30
CA ASN A 42 12.48 25.79 -4.03
C ASN A 42 12.31 24.78 -2.87
N ARG A 43 13.33 24.67 -2.00
CA ARG A 43 13.36 23.73 -0.85
C ARG A 43 12.50 24.23 0.31
N GLY A 44 11.19 24.43 0.12
CA GLY A 44 10.33 25.00 1.16
C GLY A 44 8.97 24.35 1.33
N GLU A 45 8.39 23.77 0.30
CA GLU A 45 7.07 23.17 0.40
C GLU A 45 7.16 21.66 0.09
N LYS A 46 6.67 20.84 1.02
CA LYS A 46 6.39 19.43 0.76
C LYS A 46 5.27 19.35 -0.26
N ASN A 47 5.62 19.23 -1.52
CA ASN A 47 4.67 19.24 -2.63
C ASN A 47 4.13 17.82 -2.94
N SER A 48 3.86 17.01 -1.88
CA SER A 48 3.37 15.64 -2.04
C SER A 48 2.08 15.59 -2.84
N GLN A 49 1.19 16.59 -2.66
CA GLN A 49 -0.05 16.70 -3.42
C GLN A 49 0.20 16.83 -4.94
N VAL A 50 1.11 17.70 -5.36
CA VAL A 50 1.44 17.87 -6.78
C VAL A 50 2.16 16.65 -7.34
N LEU A 51 3.09 16.06 -6.58
CA LEU A 51 3.78 14.84 -7.01
C LEU A 51 2.84 13.65 -7.17
N LEU A 52 1.88 13.48 -6.26
CA LEU A 52 0.82 12.47 -6.38
C LEU A 52 -0.10 12.77 -7.56
N GLY A 53 -0.45 14.03 -7.79
CA GLY A 53 -1.22 14.45 -8.96
C GLY A 53 -0.51 14.12 -10.28
N ASN A 54 0.76 14.44 -10.39
CA ASN A 54 1.57 14.10 -11.55
C ASN A 54 1.66 12.57 -11.76
N LEU A 55 1.83 11.81 -10.68
CA LEU A 55 1.83 10.35 -10.75
C LEU A 55 0.46 9.82 -11.21
N TYR A 56 -0.65 10.36 -10.71
CA TYR A 56 -2.00 10.01 -11.14
C TYR A 56 -2.18 10.23 -12.64
N HIS A 57 -1.89 11.42 -13.14
CA HIS A 57 -2.00 11.74 -14.58
C HIS A 57 -1.12 10.85 -15.47
N SER A 58 0.03 10.41 -14.96
CA SER A 58 0.90 9.48 -15.70
C SER A 58 0.33 8.06 -15.84
N ILE A 59 -0.67 7.69 -15.02
CA ILE A 59 -1.23 6.33 -14.96
C ILE A 59 -2.74 6.25 -15.14
N GLU A 60 -3.47 7.37 -15.20
CA GLU A 60 -4.94 7.35 -15.33
C GLU A 60 -5.42 6.53 -16.53
N ASN A 61 -4.67 6.57 -17.63
CA ASN A 61 -4.92 5.80 -18.85
C ASN A 61 -4.02 4.54 -18.97
N CYS A 62 -3.49 4.02 -17.86
CA CYS A 62 -2.56 2.89 -17.86
C CYS A 62 -3.18 1.64 -18.53
N GLN A 63 -2.43 1.02 -19.44
CA GLN A 63 -2.80 -0.21 -20.17
C GLN A 63 -1.75 -1.33 -20.02
N LYS A 64 -0.94 -1.31 -18.96
CA LYS A 64 0.21 -2.21 -18.79
C LYS A 64 -0.15 -3.66 -18.43
N CYS A 65 -1.39 -3.97 -18.05
CA CYS A 65 -1.87 -5.33 -17.80
C CYS A 65 -3.33 -5.45 -18.26
N SER A 66 -3.84 -6.67 -18.36
CA SER A 66 -5.19 -6.98 -18.87
C SER A 66 -6.33 -6.34 -18.08
N LEU A 67 -6.11 -5.95 -16.83
CA LEU A 67 -7.14 -5.38 -15.97
C LEU A 67 -7.70 -4.04 -16.49
N TYR A 68 -6.93 -3.30 -17.31
CA TYR A 68 -7.41 -2.04 -17.89
C TYR A 68 -8.66 -2.20 -18.75
N LYS A 69 -8.83 -3.39 -19.38
CA LYS A 69 -9.96 -3.68 -20.28
C LYS A 69 -11.30 -3.80 -19.56
N LEU A 70 -11.27 -4.09 -18.26
CA LEU A 70 -12.44 -4.46 -17.47
C LEU A 70 -12.73 -3.48 -16.32
N ARG A 71 -11.83 -2.55 -16.04
CA ARG A 71 -12.04 -1.53 -15.00
C ARG A 71 -13.04 -0.48 -15.47
N ASN A 72 -13.86 0.01 -14.56
CA ASN A 72 -14.64 1.22 -14.75
C ASN A 72 -13.77 2.46 -14.47
N ASN A 73 -13.05 2.44 -13.35
CA ASN A 73 -12.15 3.51 -12.94
C ASN A 73 -10.81 2.97 -12.44
N LEU A 74 -9.77 3.77 -12.59
CA LEU A 74 -8.51 3.55 -11.90
C LEU A 74 -8.67 3.99 -10.44
N VAL A 75 -8.38 3.12 -9.47
CA VAL A 75 -8.41 3.40 -8.04
C VAL A 75 -6.99 3.72 -7.58
N PHE A 76 -6.62 4.98 -7.71
CA PHE A 76 -5.24 5.42 -7.43
C PHE A 76 -4.85 5.28 -5.97
N GLY A 77 -5.69 5.75 -5.10
CA GLY A 77 -5.51 5.94 -3.67
C GLY A 77 -6.13 7.27 -3.24
N ALA A 78 -6.38 7.45 -1.95
CA ALA A 78 -6.99 8.67 -1.42
C ALA A 78 -6.59 8.91 0.04
N GLY A 79 -6.65 10.16 0.47
CA GLY A 79 -6.36 10.59 1.83
C GLY A 79 -5.39 11.76 1.88
N ASN A 80 -4.73 11.95 3.01
CA ASN A 80 -3.78 13.01 3.22
C ASN A 80 -2.47 12.73 2.45
N PRO A 81 -2.03 13.59 1.52
CA PRO A 81 -0.78 13.41 0.77
C PRO A 81 0.48 13.48 1.65
N ASP A 82 0.37 14.06 2.85
CA ASP A 82 1.44 14.14 3.85
C ASP A 82 1.16 13.23 5.07
N ALA A 83 0.36 12.16 4.86
CA ALA A 83 0.00 11.25 5.93
C ALA A 83 1.22 10.57 6.55
N GLU A 84 1.25 10.53 7.88
CA GLU A 84 2.24 9.78 8.62
C GLU A 84 1.91 8.27 8.67
N LEU A 85 0.65 7.91 8.43
CA LEU A 85 0.15 6.53 8.35
C LEU A 85 -0.40 6.25 6.96
N MET A 86 0.12 5.20 6.31
CA MET A 86 -0.40 4.70 5.05
C MET A 86 -1.02 3.32 5.23
N LEU A 87 -2.28 3.17 4.82
CA LEU A 87 -3.00 1.90 4.84
C LEU A 87 -2.93 1.27 3.44
N ILE A 88 -2.48 0.01 3.34
CA ILE A 88 -2.27 -0.67 2.06
C ILE A 88 -3.06 -1.97 2.04
N GLY A 89 -4.03 -2.05 1.11
CA GLY A 89 -4.78 -3.25 0.80
C GLY A 89 -4.29 -3.96 -0.46
N GLU A 90 -5.05 -4.94 -0.91
CA GLU A 90 -4.72 -5.82 -2.04
C GLU A 90 -5.10 -5.20 -3.39
N ALA A 91 -6.39 -5.02 -3.63
CA ALA A 91 -6.96 -4.58 -4.90
C ALA A 91 -8.33 -3.92 -4.68
N PRO A 92 -8.80 -3.09 -5.64
CA PRO A 92 -10.15 -2.55 -5.60
C PRO A 92 -11.21 -3.65 -5.70
N GLY A 93 -12.29 -3.52 -4.93
CA GLY A 93 -13.52 -4.27 -5.11
C GLY A 93 -14.46 -3.57 -6.10
N ARG A 94 -15.72 -4.07 -6.17
CA ARG A 94 -16.74 -3.56 -7.11
C ARG A 94 -17.08 -2.08 -6.85
N GLU A 95 -17.34 -1.72 -5.61
CA GLU A 95 -17.73 -0.35 -5.26
C GLU A 95 -16.59 0.64 -5.47
N GLU A 96 -15.35 0.20 -5.19
CA GLU A 96 -14.15 0.98 -5.42
C GLU A 96 -13.92 1.24 -6.92
N ASP A 97 -14.13 0.23 -7.74
CA ASP A 97 -14.03 0.31 -9.20
C ASP A 97 -15.07 1.25 -9.80
N LEU A 98 -16.32 1.22 -9.29
CA LEU A 98 -17.39 2.12 -9.72
C LEU A 98 -17.14 3.58 -9.33
N GLN A 99 -16.56 3.83 -8.15
CA GLN A 99 -16.40 5.18 -7.60
C GLN A 99 -15.00 5.77 -7.81
N GLY A 100 -14.01 4.98 -8.25
CA GLY A 100 -12.61 5.41 -8.39
C GLY A 100 -11.92 5.69 -7.04
N LYS A 101 -12.49 5.27 -5.92
CA LYS A 101 -11.98 5.57 -4.57
C LYS A 101 -11.68 4.29 -3.79
N PRO A 102 -10.57 4.21 -3.02
CA PRO A 102 -10.23 3.03 -2.25
C PRO A 102 -11.13 2.88 -1.01
N PHE A 103 -11.49 1.64 -0.69
CA PHE A 103 -12.21 1.28 0.52
C PHE A 103 -13.50 2.08 0.75
N VAL A 104 -14.43 2.03 -0.19
CA VAL A 104 -15.78 2.67 -0.12
C VAL A 104 -16.91 1.65 0.01
N GLY A 105 -16.67 0.38 -0.30
CA GLY A 105 -17.62 -0.72 -0.12
C GLY A 105 -17.80 -1.14 1.35
N ALA A 106 -18.39 -2.30 1.60
CA ALA A 106 -18.65 -2.81 2.95
C ALA A 106 -17.37 -2.89 3.82
N ALA A 107 -16.27 -3.43 3.27
CA ALA A 107 -14.97 -3.47 3.94
C ALA A 107 -14.44 -2.07 4.26
N GLY A 108 -14.68 -1.11 3.37
CA GLY A 108 -14.28 0.28 3.56
C GLY A 108 -15.10 0.99 4.64
N ARG A 109 -16.38 0.71 4.76
CA ARG A 109 -17.22 1.24 5.85
C ARG A 109 -16.74 0.74 7.20
N LEU A 110 -16.48 -0.57 7.32
CA LEU A 110 -15.90 -1.17 8.54
C LEU A 110 -14.55 -0.54 8.88
N LEU A 111 -13.68 -0.35 7.89
CA LEU A 111 -12.39 0.33 8.11
C LEU A 111 -12.59 1.77 8.63
N THR A 112 -13.52 2.53 8.05
CA THR A 112 -13.80 3.91 8.47
C THR A 112 -14.32 3.99 9.90
N GLU A 113 -15.24 3.09 10.26
CA GLU A 113 -15.75 2.98 11.63
C GLU A 113 -14.65 2.60 12.61
N ALA A 114 -13.85 1.59 12.28
CA ALA A 114 -12.75 1.13 13.12
C ALA A 114 -11.67 2.21 13.32
N LEU A 115 -11.33 2.99 12.29
CA LEU A 115 -10.46 4.15 12.42
C LEU A 115 -11.05 5.17 13.41
N GLY A 116 -12.34 5.51 13.30
CA GLY A 116 -13.01 6.40 14.25
C GLY A 116 -12.95 5.90 15.71
N ARG A 117 -13.15 4.60 15.91
CA ARG A 117 -13.07 3.96 17.25
C ARG A 117 -11.69 4.04 17.89
N VAL A 118 -10.63 4.18 17.09
CA VAL A 118 -9.26 4.37 17.59
C VAL A 118 -8.80 5.83 17.56
N GLY A 119 -9.70 6.79 17.24
CA GLY A 119 -9.40 8.22 17.21
C GLY A 119 -8.61 8.67 15.98
N LEU A 120 -8.76 7.96 14.86
CA LEU A 120 -8.25 8.34 13.54
C LEU A 120 -9.40 8.56 12.58
N SER A 121 -9.17 9.37 11.56
CA SER A 121 -10.11 9.58 10.45
C SER A 121 -9.46 9.25 9.11
N ARG A 122 -10.26 9.17 8.06
CA ARG A 122 -9.72 9.01 6.70
C ARG A 122 -8.87 10.21 6.24
N ALA A 123 -9.08 11.38 6.83
CA ALA A 123 -8.30 12.58 6.55
C ALA A 123 -6.91 12.55 7.19
N ASP A 124 -6.68 11.71 8.19
CA ASP A 124 -5.39 11.57 8.86
C ASP A 124 -4.44 10.58 8.16
N VAL A 125 -4.98 9.76 7.26
CA VAL A 125 -4.27 8.63 6.65
C VAL A 125 -4.27 8.73 5.13
N TYR A 126 -3.37 8.00 4.46
CA TYR A 126 -3.46 7.73 3.03
C TYR A 126 -3.79 6.26 2.80
N ILE A 127 -4.79 5.99 1.97
CA ILE A 127 -5.26 4.63 1.71
C ILE A 127 -5.00 4.28 0.25
N ALA A 128 -4.35 3.15 0.00
CA ALA A 128 -4.08 2.65 -1.34
C ALA A 128 -4.16 1.12 -1.39
N ASN A 129 -4.07 0.57 -2.59
CA ASN A 129 -3.96 -0.86 -2.84
C ASN A 129 -2.70 -1.18 -3.65
N ILE A 130 -2.26 -2.43 -3.62
CA ILE A 130 -1.21 -2.95 -4.51
C ILE A 130 -1.63 -2.75 -5.97
N LEU A 131 -2.81 -3.26 -6.35
CA LEU A 131 -3.38 -3.05 -7.68
C LEU A 131 -4.24 -1.78 -7.70
N LYS A 132 -4.19 -1.07 -8.84
CA LYS A 132 -5.00 0.12 -9.08
C LYS A 132 -6.27 -0.17 -9.90
N CYS A 133 -6.44 -1.39 -10.36
CA CYS A 133 -7.58 -1.86 -11.12
C CYS A 133 -8.18 -3.10 -10.46
N ARG A 134 -9.50 -3.27 -10.55
CA ARG A 134 -10.23 -4.40 -10.00
C ARG A 134 -9.96 -5.68 -10.79
N PRO A 135 -9.51 -6.79 -10.17
CA PRO A 135 -9.49 -8.10 -10.82
C PRO A 135 -10.91 -8.66 -11.05
N PRO A 136 -11.17 -9.38 -12.16
CA PRO A 136 -12.46 -10.00 -12.43
C PRO A 136 -12.91 -10.90 -11.28
N GLY A 137 -14.20 -10.77 -10.87
CA GLY A 137 -14.75 -11.55 -9.76
C GLY A 137 -14.06 -11.34 -8.40
N ASN A 138 -13.28 -10.26 -8.24
CA ASN A 138 -12.43 -10.00 -7.06
C ASN A 138 -11.46 -11.16 -6.77
N ARG A 139 -10.95 -11.85 -7.80
CA ARG A 139 -9.91 -12.86 -7.63
C ARG A 139 -8.61 -12.24 -7.11
N ASN A 140 -7.75 -13.07 -6.58
CA ASN A 140 -6.42 -12.62 -6.18
C ASN A 140 -5.65 -12.02 -7.37
N PRO A 141 -4.77 -11.03 -7.11
CA PRO A 141 -3.82 -10.50 -8.10
C PRO A 141 -2.97 -11.59 -8.74
N GLN A 142 -2.69 -11.46 -10.03
CA GLN A 142 -1.71 -12.31 -10.73
C GLN A 142 -0.30 -11.70 -10.65
N PRO A 143 0.76 -12.52 -10.72
CA PRO A 143 2.15 -12.04 -10.66
C PRO A 143 2.46 -10.94 -11.67
N GLU A 144 1.99 -11.08 -12.90
CA GLU A 144 2.20 -10.10 -13.99
C GLU A 144 1.50 -8.78 -13.70
N GLU A 145 0.30 -8.84 -13.08
CA GLU A 145 -0.46 -7.64 -12.69
C GLU A 145 0.27 -6.88 -11.58
N ILE A 146 0.77 -7.61 -10.58
CA ILE A 146 1.56 -7.02 -9.49
C ILE A 146 2.85 -6.42 -10.04
N LYS A 147 3.59 -7.16 -10.87
CA LYS A 147 4.86 -6.71 -11.45
C LYS A 147 4.76 -5.34 -12.09
N VAL A 148 3.68 -5.06 -12.82
CA VAL A 148 3.51 -3.78 -13.52
C VAL A 148 2.80 -2.71 -12.70
N CYS A 149 2.04 -3.08 -11.67
CA CYS A 149 1.25 -2.15 -10.88
C CYS A 149 1.92 -1.72 -9.57
N PHE A 150 2.65 -2.62 -8.91
CA PHE A 150 3.33 -2.36 -7.63
C PHE A 150 4.31 -1.17 -7.66
N PRO A 151 5.06 -0.91 -8.75
CA PRO A 151 5.91 0.27 -8.84
C PRO A 151 5.19 1.60 -8.61
N TYR A 152 3.92 1.70 -8.93
CA TYR A 152 3.12 2.89 -8.64
C TYR A 152 2.85 3.06 -7.15
N LEU A 153 2.60 1.96 -6.43
CA LEU A 153 2.49 1.99 -4.98
C LEU A 153 3.83 2.36 -4.32
N GLU A 154 4.94 1.79 -4.80
CA GLU A 154 6.27 2.17 -4.31
C GLU A 154 6.53 3.67 -4.49
N ARG A 155 6.15 4.22 -5.64
CA ARG A 155 6.27 5.65 -5.90
C ARG A 155 5.37 6.49 -4.98
N GLN A 156 4.16 6.04 -4.67
CA GLN A 156 3.31 6.68 -3.66
C GLN A 156 3.96 6.68 -2.28
N ILE A 157 4.53 5.56 -1.84
CA ILE A 157 5.26 5.47 -0.57
C ILE A 157 6.47 6.43 -0.54
N GLU A 158 7.22 6.53 -1.65
CA GLU A 158 8.37 7.44 -1.77
C GLU A 158 7.97 8.93 -1.74
N ILE A 159 6.81 9.28 -2.29
CA ILE A 159 6.28 10.65 -2.27
C ILE A 159 5.75 11.00 -0.88
N ILE A 160 4.89 10.16 -0.31
CA ILE A 160 4.22 10.40 0.97
C ILE A 160 5.22 10.29 2.13
N LYS A 161 6.16 9.35 2.06
CA LYS A 161 7.15 9.04 3.11
C LYS A 161 6.51 8.80 4.48
N PRO A 162 5.55 7.87 4.57
CA PRO A 162 4.85 7.63 5.82
C PRO A 162 5.84 7.14 6.89
N LYS A 163 5.60 7.50 8.16
CA LYS A 163 6.35 6.98 9.32
C LYS A 163 6.01 5.52 9.59
N LEU A 164 4.77 5.15 9.26
CA LEU A 164 4.22 3.83 9.50
C LEU A 164 3.34 3.39 8.33
N ILE A 165 3.52 2.15 7.89
CA ILE A 165 2.64 1.48 6.95
C ILE A 165 1.82 0.43 7.72
N CYS A 166 0.52 0.42 7.51
CA CYS A 166 -0.36 -0.65 7.95
C CYS A 166 -0.81 -1.46 6.74
N THR A 167 -0.38 -2.73 6.65
CA THR A 167 -0.80 -3.62 5.56
C THR A 167 -2.03 -4.41 5.98
N MET A 168 -3.06 -4.44 5.14
CA MET A 168 -4.33 -5.09 5.41
C MET A 168 -4.44 -6.41 4.62
N GLY A 169 -4.40 -7.53 5.35
CA GLY A 169 -4.52 -8.89 4.80
C GLY A 169 -3.22 -9.52 4.34
N ASN A 170 -3.32 -10.77 3.90
CA ASN A 170 -2.16 -11.59 3.50
C ASN A 170 -1.36 -10.97 2.37
N PHE A 171 -2.04 -10.63 1.28
CA PHE A 171 -1.39 -10.22 0.03
C PHE A 171 -0.50 -8.99 0.21
N ALA A 172 -1.07 -7.92 0.78
CA ALA A 172 -0.31 -6.70 1.03
C ALA A 172 0.86 -6.93 1.99
N SER A 173 0.63 -7.72 3.05
CA SER A 173 1.65 -8.02 4.04
C SER A 173 2.78 -8.87 3.48
N GLN A 174 2.46 -9.95 2.79
CA GLN A 174 3.45 -10.85 2.21
C GLN A 174 4.31 -10.15 1.15
N LEU A 175 3.68 -9.32 0.30
CA LEU A 175 4.39 -8.60 -0.74
C LEU A 175 5.36 -7.55 -0.17
N LEU A 176 4.89 -6.69 0.74
CA LEU A 176 5.75 -5.64 1.30
C LEU A 176 6.86 -6.21 2.19
N LEU A 177 6.56 -7.22 2.98
CA LEU A 177 7.50 -7.83 3.94
C LEU A 177 8.35 -8.94 3.32
N LYS A 178 8.07 -9.35 2.07
CA LYS A 178 8.74 -10.45 1.37
C LYS A 178 8.75 -11.73 2.20
N THR A 179 7.60 -12.11 2.74
CA THR A 179 7.42 -13.29 3.58
C THR A 179 6.30 -14.18 3.06
N SER A 180 6.40 -15.48 3.30
CA SER A 180 5.32 -16.44 3.06
C SER A 180 4.42 -16.67 4.28
N GLN A 181 4.74 -16.05 5.42
CA GLN A 181 3.96 -16.23 6.63
C GLN A 181 2.54 -15.69 6.49
N GLY A 182 1.57 -16.44 7.01
CA GLY A 182 0.17 -16.05 7.03
C GLY A 182 -0.12 -14.90 8.01
N ILE A 183 -1.14 -14.10 7.69
CA ILE A 183 -1.51 -12.92 8.49
C ILE A 183 -1.76 -13.24 9.96
N THR A 184 -2.29 -14.40 10.28
CA THR A 184 -2.53 -14.84 11.66
C THR A 184 -1.26 -14.97 12.51
N ARG A 185 -0.10 -15.13 11.88
CA ARG A 185 1.21 -15.22 12.56
C ARG A 185 1.91 -13.89 12.70
N ILE A 186 1.68 -12.99 11.73
CA ILE A 186 2.44 -11.73 11.61
C ILE A 186 1.65 -10.48 12.00
N ARG A 187 0.31 -10.57 12.17
CA ARG A 187 -0.53 -9.43 12.56
C ARG A 187 -0.08 -8.82 13.88
N GLY A 188 -0.29 -7.53 14.02
CA GLY A 188 0.02 -6.78 15.23
C GLY A 188 1.50 -6.72 15.60
N LYS A 189 2.42 -7.17 14.74
CA LYS A 189 3.87 -7.13 15.00
C LYS A 189 4.53 -6.09 14.15
N ILE A 190 5.40 -5.27 14.76
CA ILE A 190 6.21 -4.30 14.05
C ILE A 190 7.26 -5.04 13.22
N GLN A 191 7.30 -4.73 11.95
CA GLN A 191 8.28 -5.22 10.97
C GLN A 191 8.78 -4.04 10.13
N TRP A 192 9.66 -4.30 9.16
CA TRP A 192 10.33 -3.24 8.41
C TRP A 192 10.14 -3.41 6.90
N TYR A 193 9.76 -2.32 6.24
CA TYR A 193 9.78 -2.19 4.80
C TYR A 193 10.97 -1.30 4.40
N LYS A 194 11.89 -1.89 3.60
CA LYS A 194 13.19 -1.25 3.36
C LYS A 194 13.84 -0.92 4.72
N GLU A 195 14.83 -0.03 4.77
CA GLU A 195 15.61 0.17 6.00
C GLU A 195 14.95 1.09 7.04
N ASN A 196 13.94 1.87 6.64
CA ASN A 196 13.48 3.01 7.46
C ASN A 196 11.96 3.13 7.67
N THR A 197 11.13 2.28 7.07
CA THR A 197 9.68 2.39 7.22
C THR A 197 9.13 1.19 7.97
N SER A 198 8.51 1.43 9.12
CA SER A 198 7.88 0.36 9.87
C SER A 198 6.59 -0.08 9.23
N VAL A 199 6.30 -1.37 9.37
CA VAL A 199 5.08 -2.00 8.88
C VAL A 199 4.41 -2.77 10.01
N ILE A 200 3.12 -2.59 10.17
CA ILE A 200 2.28 -3.42 11.04
C ILE A 200 1.22 -4.09 10.16
N PRO A 201 1.30 -5.41 9.96
CA PRO A 201 0.25 -6.18 9.31
C PRO A 201 -0.97 -6.30 10.21
N ILE A 202 -2.18 -6.19 9.62
CA ILE A 202 -3.44 -6.42 10.29
C ILE A 202 -4.37 -7.30 9.44
N PHE A 203 -5.46 -7.81 10.00
CA PHE A 203 -6.47 -8.47 9.18
C PHE A 203 -7.03 -7.54 8.11
N HIS A 204 -7.46 -8.12 6.98
CA HIS A 204 -8.21 -7.34 5.99
C HIS A 204 -9.63 -7.10 6.51
N PRO A 205 -10.18 -5.87 6.45
CA PRO A 205 -11.51 -5.59 6.97
C PRO A 205 -12.61 -6.46 6.34
N ALA A 206 -12.47 -6.88 5.08
CA ALA A 206 -13.39 -7.83 4.46
C ALA A 206 -13.41 -9.19 5.18
N ALA A 207 -12.28 -9.65 5.71
CA ALA A 207 -12.23 -10.91 6.43
C ALA A 207 -13.01 -10.85 7.76
N CYS A 208 -13.07 -9.69 8.39
CA CYS A 208 -13.84 -9.47 9.62
C CYS A 208 -15.36 -9.52 9.37
N ILE A 209 -15.82 -9.15 8.17
CA ILE A 209 -17.25 -9.29 7.79
C ILE A 209 -17.66 -10.76 7.74
N TYR A 210 -16.80 -11.63 7.20
CA TYR A 210 -17.08 -13.07 7.09
C TYR A 210 -16.74 -13.86 8.36
N LYS A 211 -15.90 -13.30 9.25
CA LYS A 211 -15.48 -13.89 10.52
C LYS A 211 -15.62 -12.86 11.64
N PRO A 212 -16.82 -12.68 12.22
CA PRO A 212 -17.08 -11.63 13.21
C PRO A 212 -16.12 -11.66 14.43
N GLY A 213 -15.63 -12.84 14.83
CA GLY A 213 -14.65 -12.94 15.91
C GLY A 213 -13.32 -12.25 15.64
N TRP A 214 -13.00 -11.95 14.37
CA TRP A 214 -11.77 -11.25 14.01
C TRP A 214 -11.86 -9.72 14.10
N GLU A 215 -13.06 -9.17 14.27
CA GLU A 215 -13.24 -7.73 14.43
C GLU A 215 -12.54 -7.19 15.69
N ARG A 216 -12.62 -7.94 16.80
CA ARG A 216 -11.91 -7.56 18.03
C ARG A 216 -10.41 -7.47 17.79
N ASP A 217 -9.84 -8.51 17.19
CA ASP A 217 -8.42 -8.57 16.86
C ASP A 217 -7.99 -7.45 15.90
N PHE A 218 -8.83 -7.15 14.90
CA PHE A 218 -8.62 -6.06 13.95
C PHE A 218 -8.58 -4.70 14.67
N LEU A 219 -9.47 -4.46 15.62
CA LEU A 219 -9.49 -3.23 16.42
C LEU A 219 -8.29 -3.14 17.37
N GLU A 220 -7.88 -4.25 17.96
CA GLU A 220 -6.68 -4.30 18.80
C GLU A 220 -5.43 -3.96 17.97
N ASP A 221 -5.29 -4.51 16.77
CA ASP A 221 -4.19 -4.19 15.86
C ASP A 221 -4.21 -2.70 15.46
N LEU A 222 -5.38 -2.14 15.16
CA LEU A 222 -5.50 -0.72 14.83
C LEU A 222 -5.14 0.19 16.01
N LYS A 223 -5.46 -0.21 17.25
CA LYS A 223 -4.98 0.49 18.45
C LYS A 223 -3.46 0.48 18.53
N MET A 224 -2.83 -0.67 18.27
CA MET A 224 -1.37 -0.77 18.23
C MET A 224 -0.76 0.13 17.13
N VAL A 225 -1.36 0.17 15.95
CA VAL A 225 -0.95 1.07 14.85
C VAL A 225 -0.99 2.54 15.31
N ARG A 226 -2.11 2.97 15.92
CA ARG A 226 -2.25 4.32 16.47
C ARG A 226 -1.21 4.64 17.54
N ASP A 227 -1.00 3.72 18.47
CA ASP A 227 -0.09 3.93 19.60
C ASP A 227 1.37 3.98 19.13
N GLU A 228 1.74 3.15 18.18
CA GLU A 228 3.06 3.20 17.55
C GLU A 228 3.28 4.54 16.80
N LEU A 229 2.25 5.03 16.10
CA LEU A 229 2.31 6.33 15.45
C LEU A 229 2.53 7.46 16.45
N LYS A 230 1.82 7.46 17.59
CA LYS A 230 2.00 8.44 18.67
C LYS A 230 3.41 8.40 19.27
N LYS A 231 3.96 7.20 19.52
CA LYS A 231 5.33 7.04 20.04
C LYS A 231 6.36 7.69 19.12
N ARG A 232 6.23 7.48 17.81
CA ARG A 232 7.14 8.06 16.79
C ARG A 232 7.04 9.57 16.69
N ASN A 233 5.88 10.14 16.98
CA ASN A 233 5.70 11.59 17.01
C ASN A 233 6.35 12.20 18.24
N ASN A 234 6.24 11.56 19.40
CA ASN A 234 6.84 12.06 20.64
C ASN A 234 8.37 11.96 20.63
N SER A 235 8.94 10.92 20.02
CA SER A 235 10.39 10.72 19.95
C SER A 235 11.13 11.81 19.14
N LYS A 236 10.45 12.51 18.22
CA LYS A 236 11.03 13.63 17.47
C LYS A 236 11.05 14.93 18.29
N ASN A 237 10.11 15.12 19.21
CA ASN A 237 10.06 16.32 20.04
C ASN A 237 11.14 16.34 21.13
N ASN A 238 11.69 15.17 21.49
CA ASN A 238 12.76 15.05 22.48
C ASN A 238 14.18 15.15 21.91
N LEU A 239 14.33 15.30 20.58
CA LEU A 239 15.62 15.45 19.90
C LEU A 239 15.92 16.89 19.47
N VAL A 240 15.06 17.85 19.85
CA VAL A 240 15.19 19.29 19.59
C VAL A 240 15.25 20.02 20.95
N VAL A 241 16.19 19.62 21.78
CA VAL A 241 16.62 20.39 22.96
C VAL A 241 18.13 20.41 22.97
#